data_43c0a69b036b675a29f5ff3bfcd70741
#
_entry.id   43c0a69b036b675a29f5ff3bfcd70741
#
_cell.length_a   1.000
_cell.length_b   1.000
_cell.length_c   1.000
_cell.angle_alpha   90.00
_cell.angle_beta   90.00
_cell.angle_gamma   90.00
#
_symmetry.space_group_name_H-M   'P 1'
#
loop_
_entity.id
_entity.type
_entity.pdbx_description
1 polymer ?
#
loop_
_entity_poly.entity_id
_entity_poly.type
_entity_poly.pdbx_seq_one_letter_code
_entity_poly.pdbx_strand_id
1 'polypeptide(L)'
;MCVCLAGLGSFLLEKLNDHFPKKLIQTYSVFPNWDQSQSDVVVQPYNSILTLKRLTLNADAVVVLDNTALNRIAVDRLRLPNPTVDQLNSLVATIMAASTTTLRYPSYNNNDLIGLIASLIPTPRCHFLMSGYTPLTLADNQISAVRKTTVLDVMRRLTQTKNIMVSTSTRQGVYISMLNIISGTDIDPTDVHKSLQRIREKKLVNFIPWGPASIQVRRAQER
;
A
#
# COMPACT_ATOMS: atom_id res chain seq x y z
N MET A 1 -6.60 10.45 -3.52
CA MET A 1 -7.69 11.09 -4.29
C MET A 1 -9.00 10.49 -3.82
N CYS A 2 -9.86 11.25 -3.19
CA CYS A 2 -11.14 10.75 -2.69
C CYS A 2 -12.12 10.63 -3.87
N VAL A 3 -12.98 9.63 -3.89
CA VAL A 3 -13.95 9.42 -4.99
C VAL A 3 -14.89 10.63 -5.17
N CYS A 4 -15.11 11.41 -4.12
CA CYS A 4 -15.89 12.67 -4.21
C CYS A 4 -15.24 13.71 -5.13
N LEU A 5 -13.93 13.67 -5.35
CA LEU A 5 -13.18 14.51 -6.29
C LEU A 5 -12.75 13.75 -7.55
N ALA A 6 -13.40 12.64 -7.84
CA ALA A 6 -13.05 11.75 -8.94
C ALA A 6 -13.02 12.49 -10.30
N GLY A 7 -13.98 13.36 -10.58
CA GLY A 7 -14.04 14.16 -11.80
C GLY A 7 -12.88 15.14 -11.92
N LEU A 8 -12.66 15.97 -10.93
CA LEU A 8 -11.57 16.95 -10.93
C LEU A 8 -10.19 16.29 -10.95
N GLY A 9 -10.00 15.27 -10.12
CA GLY A 9 -8.73 14.56 -10.08
C GLY A 9 -8.44 13.77 -11.35
N SER A 10 -9.45 13.18 -11.99
CA SER A 10 -9.30 12.53 -13.29
C SER A 10 -8.92 13.53 -14.37
N PHE A 11 -9.52 14.72 -14.35
CA PHE A 11 -9.19 15.80 -15.28
C PHE A 11 -7.74 16.29 -15.06
N LEU A 12 -7.34 16.51 -13.80
CA LEU A 12 -5.97 16.90 -13.49
C LEU A 12 -4.95 15.84 -13.90
N LEU A 13 -5.27 14.56 -13.71
CA LEU A 13 -4.42 13.45 -14.11
C LEU A 13 -4.22 13.44 -15.64
N GLU A 14 -5.28 13.61 -16.40
CA GLU A 14 -5.23 13.71 -17.85
C GLU A 14 -4.37 14.89 -18.32
N LYS A 15 -4.58 16.07 -17.73
CA LYS A 15 -3.77 17.27 -18.01
C LYS A 15 -2.31 17.12 -17.66
N LEU A 16 -2.00 16.48 -16.52
CA LEU A 16 -0.61 16.21 -16.13
C LEU A 16 0.06 15.26 -17.11
N ASN A 17 -0.63 14.22 -17.54
CA ASN A 17 -0.11 13.28 -18.53
C ASN A 17 0.14 13.95 -19.88
N ASP A 18 -0.74 14.84 -20.32
CA ASP A 18 -0.59 15.61 -21.57
C ASP A 18 0.60 16.57 -21.51
N HIS A 19 0.76 17.29 -20.39
CA HIS A 19 1.86 18.26 -20.23
C HIS A 19 3.21 17.61 -19.95
N PHE A 20 3.23 16.46 -19.28
CA PHE A 20 4.45 15.77 -18.83
C PHE A 20 4.47 14.28 -19.27
N PRO A 21 4.43 13.98 -20.57
CA PRO A 21 4.29 12.59 -21.05
C PRO A 21 5.48 11.67 -20.72
N LYS A 22 6.64 12.26 -20.36
CA LYS A 22 7.88 11.53 -20.00
C LYS A 22 8.13 11.43 -18.49
N LYS A 23 7.22 11.93 -17.67
CA LYS A 23 7.36 11.91 -16.22
C LYS A 23 6.43 10.86 -15.62
N LEU A 24 6.92 10.13 -14.61
CA LEU A 24 6.12 9.14 -13.88
C LEU A 24 5.05 9.81 -13.04
N ILE A 25 3.84 9.29 -13.14
CA ILE A 25 2.69 9.75 -12.38
C ILE A 25 2.25 8.62 -11.43
N GLN A 26 2.50 8.83 -10.15
CA GLN A 26 2.01 7.95 -9.10
C GLN A 26 0.82 8.58 -8.39
N THR A 27 -0.25 7.82 -8.20
CA THR A 27 -1.44 8.28 -7.49
C THR A 27 -1.71 7.44 -6.24
N TYR A 28 -2.23 8.10 -5.20
CA TYR A 28 -2.83 7.44 -4.04
C TYR A 28 -4.34 7.65 -4.14
N SER A 29 -5.05 6.57 -4.41
CA SER A 29 -6.49 6.64 -4.68
C SER A 29 -7.27 5.96 -3.58
N VAL A 30 -8.14 6.72 -2.92
CA VAL A 30 -9.02 6.19 -1.88
C VAL A 30 -10.34 5.78 -2.51
N PHE A 31 -10.64 4.49 -2.44
CA PHE A 31 -11.88 3.91 -2.95
C PHE A 31 -12.98 3.95 -1.88
N PRO A 32 -14.24 4.09 -2.30
CA PRO A 32 -15.37 4.14 -1.40
C PRO A 32 -15.65 2.78 -0.74
N ASN A 33 -16.44 2.81 0.33
CA ASN A 33 -16.95 1.61 0.96
C ASN A 33 -17.83 0.80 -0.01
N TRP A 34 -17.59 -0.52 -0.08
CA TRP A 34 -18.42 -1.44 -0.86
C TRP A 34 -19.68 -1.89 -0.11
N ASP A 35 -19.72 -1.70 1.21
CA ASP A 35 -20.89 -2.05 2.01
C ASP A 35 -22.03 -1.09 1.71
N GLN A 36 -23.07 -1.62 1.09
CA GLN A 36 -24.27 -0.87 0.70
C GLN A 36 -25.00 -0.19 1.86
N SER A 37 -24.73 -0.60 3.09
CA SER A 37 -25.35 -0.03 4.30
C SER A 37 -24.82 1.34 4.72
N GLN A 38 -23.71 1.81 4.15
CA GLN A 38 -23.04 3.07 4.55
C GLN A 38 -22.93 4.13 3.45
N SER A 39 -23.44 3.85 2.25
CA SER A 39 -23.31 4.78 1.14
C SER A 39 -24.68 5.34 0.74
N ASP A 40 -24.91 6.62 1.04
CA ASP A 40 -26.11 7.36 0.64
C ASP A 40 -26.07 7.83 -0.84
N VAL A 41 -24.95 7.59 -1.53
CA VAL A 41 -24.70 8.12 -2.88
C VAL A 41 -24.92 7.04 -3.93
N VAL A 42 -26.05 7.10 -4.63
CA VAL A 42 -26.47 6.13 -5.67
C VAL A 42 -25.51 6.13 -6.89
N VAL A 43 -24.88 7.25 -7.23
CA VAL A 43 -24.00 7.40 -8.39
C VAL A 43 -22.55 6.98 -8.15
N GLN A 44 -22.23 6.52 -6.93
CA GLN A 44 -20.88 6.15 -6.53
C GLN A 44 -20.21 5.07 -7.42
N PRO A 45 -20.89 3.99 -7.84
CA PRO A 45 -20.32 2.99 -8.76
C PRO A 45 -19.92 3.59 -10.10
N TYR A 46 -20.73 4.49 -10.66
CA TYR A 46 -20.41 5.16 -11.93
C TYR A 46 -19.17 6.03 -11.81
N ASN A 47 -19.07 6.82 -10.75
CA ASN A 47 -17.89 7.64 -10.48
C ASN A 47 -16.63 6.78 -10.33
N SER A 48 -16.74 5.63 -9.68
CA SER A 48 -15.62 4.69 -9.50
C SER A 48 -15.15 4.10 -10.83
N ILE A 49 -16.06 3.65 -11.68
CA ILE A 49 -15.72 3.08 -12.99
C ILE A 49 -15.08 4.13 -13.90
N LEU A 50 -15.64 5.35 -13.96
CA LEU A 50 -15.08 6.44 -14.75
C LEU A 50 -13.68 6.84 -14.28
N THR A 51 -13.45 6.86 -12.96
CA THR A 51 -12.13 7.16 -12.38
C THR A 51 -11.13 6.04 -12.67
N LEU A 52 -11.54 4.78 -12.54
CA LEU A 52 -10.71 3.63 -12.88
C LEU A 52 -10.24 3.66 -14.33
N LYS A 53 -11.12 4.02 -15.27
CA LYS A 53 -10.73 4.20 -16.67
C LYS A 53 -9.60 5.22 -16.82
N ARG A 54 -9.72 6.39 -16.20
CA ARG A 54 -8.69 7.43 -16.26
C ARG A 54 -7.39 7.02 -15.58
N LEU A 55 -7.46 6.37 -14.43
CA LEU A 55 -6.28 5.82 -13.72
C LEU A 55 -5.56 4.77 -14.56
N THR A 56 -6.30 3.90 -15.27
CA THR A 56 -5.71 2.85 -16.12
C THR A 56 -4.98 3.42 -17.31
N LEU A 57 -5.46 4.53 -17.87
CA LEU A 57 -4.89 5.11 -19.08
C LEU A 57 -3.73 6.09 -18.79
N ASN A 58 -3.80 6.86 -17.71
CA ASN A 58 -2.97 8.04 -17.51
C ASN A 58 -2.02 7.94 -16.29
N ALA A 59 -2.18 6.94 -15.43
CA ALA A 59 -1.28 6.76 -14.28
C ALA A 59 -0.30 5.61 -14.53
N ASP A 60 0.96 5.76 -14.08
CA ASP A 60 1.98 4.72 -14.16
C ASP A 60 1.92 3.77 -12.95
N ALA A 61 1.54 4.29 -11.79
CA ALA A 61 1.35 3.50 -10.58
C ALA A 61 0.18 4.06 -9.75
N VAL A 62 -0.70 3.18 -9.30
CA VAL A 62 -1.85 3.53 -8.47
C VAL A 62 -1.78 2.75 -7.16
N VAL A 63 -1.55 3.45 -6.07
CA VAL A 63 -1.66 2.87 -4.73
C VAL A 63 -3.12 2.94 -4.30
N VAL A 64 -3.72 1.78 -4.17
CA VAL A 64 -5.14 1.63 -3.83
C VAL A 64 -5.29 1.62 -2.32
N LEU A 65 -6.18 2.47 -1.81
CA LEU A 65 -6.59 2.54 -0.42
C LEU A 65 -8.11 2.41 -0.37
N ASP A 66 -8.62 1.59 0.52
CA ASP A 66 -10.06 1.35 0.65
C ASP A 66 -10.57 1.85 2.01
N ASN A 67 -11.60 2.66 2.00
CA ASN A 67 -12.19 3.19 3.24
C ASN A 67 -12.69 2.09 4.16
N THR A 68 -13.24 1.00 3.63
CA THR A 68 -13.68 -0.16 4.44
C THR A 68 -12.49 -0.80 5.16
N ALA A 69 -11.38 -0.98 4.46
CA ALA A 69 -10.17 -1.55 5.05
C ALA A 69 -9.53 -0.60 6.06
N LEU A 70 -9.47 0.69 5.78
CA LEU A 70 -8.95 1.71 6.70
C LEU A 70 -9.78 1.77 7.99
N ASN A 71 -11.11 1.74 7.87
CA ASN A 71 -12.01 1.72 9.01
C ASN A 71 -11.81 0.45 9.86
N ARG A 72 -11.74 -0.73 9.22
CA ARG A 72 -11.43 -2.00 9.89
C ARG A 72 -10.11 -1.95 10.65
N ILE A 73 -9.07 -1.39 10.05
CA ILE A 73 -7.75 -1.24 10.69
C ILE A 73 -7.83 -0.30 11.88
N ALA A 74 -8.54 0.82 11.76
CA ALA A 74 -8.72 1.78 12.84
C ALA A 74 -9.44 1.14 14.04
N VAL A 75 -10.48 0.37 13.80
CA VAL A 75 -11.23 -0.34 14.86
C VAL A 75 -10.38 -1.48 15.45
N ASP A 76 -9.86 -2.38 14.62
CA ASP A 76 -9.23 -3.63 15.09
C ASP A 76 -7.82 -3.41 15.65
N ARG A 77 -7.03 -2.50 15.07
CA ARG A 77 -5.63 -2.31 15.42
C ARG A 77 -5.39 -1.11 16.31
N LEU A 78 -6.08 0.01 16.04
CA LEU A 78 -5.95 1.23 16.82
C LEU A 78 -6.96 1.30 17.96
N ARG A 79 -7.92 0.35 18.02
CA ARG A 79 -8.99 0.26 19.05
C ARG A 79 -9.84 1.54 19.14
N LEU A 80 -10.10 2.14 18.00
CA LEU A 80 -10.98 3.31 17.91
C LEU A 80 -12.37 2.83 17.50
N PRO A 81 -13.38 2.87 18.39
CA PRO A 81 -14.71 2.35 18.07
C PRO A 81 -15.42 3.14 16.96
N ASN A 82 -15.17 4.45 16.89
CA ASN A 82 -15.73 5.34 15.87
C ASN A 82 -14.61 6.25 15.32
N PRO A 83 -13.85 5.78 14.32
CA PRO A 83 -12.75 6.59 13.79
C PRO A 83 -13.28 7.82 13.05
N THR A 84 -12.70 8.97 13.36
CA THR A 84 -12.98 10.21 12.64
C THR A 84 -12.27 10.25 11.30
N VAL A 85 -12.74 11.08 10.38
CA VAL A 85 -12.11 11.29 9.06
C VAL A 85 -10.65 11.72 9.20
N ASP A 86 -10.34 12.56 10.20
CA ASP A 86 -8.96 13.03 10.45
C ASP A 86 -8.04 11.89 10.87
N GLN A 87 -8.52 10.94 11.67
CA GLN A 87 -7.77 9.76 12.05
C GLN A 87 -7.51 8.83 10.86
N LEU A 88 -8.50 8.64 9.99
CA LEU A 88 -8.32 7.90 8.73
C LEU A 88 -7.33 8.60 7.80
N ASN A 89 -7.41 9.92 7.68
CA ASN A 89 -6.45 10.71 6.90
C ASN A 89 -5.03 10.61 7.47
N SER A 90 -4.86 10.55 8.79
CA SER A 90 -3.58 10.31 9.44
C SER A 90 -2.98 8.94 9.07
N LEU A 91 -3.82 7.89 8.99
CA LEU A 91 -3.39 6.58 8.50
C LEU A 91 -2.91 6.66 7.04
N VAL A 92 -3.68 7.31 6.19
CA VAL A 92 -3.31 7.50 4.77
C VAL A 92 -1.99 8.27 4.66
N ALA A 93 -1.83 9.34 5.43
CA ALA A 93 -0.59 10.13 5.46
C ALA A 93 0.61 9.29 5.91
N THR A 94 0.44 8.42 6.89
CA THR A 94 1.48 7.48 7.36
C THR A 94 1.91 6.53 6.25
N ILE A 95 0.96 5.99 5.49
CA ILE A 95 1.26 5.09 4.36
C ILE A 95 1.99 5.83 3.25
N MET A 96 1.54 7.04 2.90
CA MET A 96 2.21 7.89 1.90
C MET A 96 3.63 8.21 2.33
N ALA A 97 3.84 8.55 3.61
CA ALA A 97 5.15 8.81 4.17
C ALA A 97 6.04 7.57 4.15
N ALA A 98 5.53 6.40 4.53
CA ALA A 98 6.27 5.16 4.55
C ALA A 98 6.69 4.69 3.15
N SER A 99 5.79 4.76 2.16
CA SER A 99 6.08 4.36 0.78
C SER A 99 7.11 5.25 0.10
N THR A 100 7.23 6.50 0.50
CA THR A 100 8.20 7.49 -0.03
C THR A 100 9.45 7.63 0.84
N THR A 101 9.59 6.85 1.90
CA THR A 101 10.73 6.95 2.83
C THR A 101 12.07 6.74 2.10
N THR A 102 12.17 5.78 1.22
CA THR A 102 13.39 5.50 0.45
C THR A 102 13.77 6.62 -0.51
N LEU A 103 12.78 7.40 -0.95
CA LEU A 103 13.00 8.56 -1.82
C LEU A 103 13.46 9.79 -1.03
N ARG A 104 12.90 10.01 0.16
CA ARG A 104 13.17 11.20 0.99
C ARG A 104 14.45 11.06 1.82
N TYR A 105 14.78 9.85 2.25
CA TYR A 105 15.97 9.57 3.05
C TYR A 105 16.92 8.71 2.25
N PRO A 106 18.22 9.07 2.17
CA PRO A 106 19.20 8.31 1.42
C PRO A 106 19.32 6.90 1.98
N SER A 107 19.13 5.94 1.10
CA SER A 107 19.22 4.51 1.38
C SER A 107 20.27 3.90 0.45
N TYR A 108 20.88 2.80 0.85
CA TYR A 108 21.92 2.13 0.07
C TYR A 108 21.41 1.60 -1.29
N ASN A 109 20.11 1.35 -1.42
CA ASN A 109 19.49 0.78 -2.62
C ASN A 109 18.37 1.67 -3.15
N ASN A 110 18.45 2.02 -4.45
CA ASN A 110 17.38 2.63 -5.24
C ASN A 110 16.62 3.76 -4.53
N ASN A 111 17.14 4.96 -4.64
CA ASN A 111 16.54 6.17 -4.09
C ASN A 111 15.58 6.85 -5.08
N ASP A 112 15.21 6.17 -6.15
CA ASP A 112 14.38 6.69 -7.23
C ASP A 112 13.02 5.98 -7.31
N LEU A 113 12.02 6.71 -7.70
CA LEU A 113 10.68 6.20 -7.91
C LEU A 113 10.64 5.22 -9.10
N ILE A 114 11.49 5.43 -10.09
CA ILE A 114 11.59 4.58 -11.29
C ILE A 114 11.96 3.16 -10.89
N GLY A 115 13.01 2.98 -10.10
CA GLY A 115 13.45 1.67 -9.65
C GLY A 115 12.43 0.97 -8.74
N LEU A 116 11.65 1.75 -7.97
CA LEU A 116 10.58 1.20 -7.16
C LEU A 116 9.43 0.68 -8.02
N ILE A 117 8.96 1.48 -8.96
CA ILE A 117 7.87 1.11 -9.88
C ILE A 117 8.29 -0.04 -10.78
N ALA A 118 9.48 0.00 -11.37
CA ALA A 118 9.99 -1.05 -12.23
C ALA A 118 10.09 -2.41 -11.53
N SER A 119 10.37 -2.42 -10.22
CA SER A 119 10.43 -3.65 -9.45
C SER A 119 9.06 -4.26 -9.13
N LEU A 120 8.02 -3.42 -9.07
CA LEU A 120 6.66 -3.83 -8.69
C LEU A 120 5.76 -4.12 -9.89
N ILE A 121 5.98 -3.43 -11.01
CA ILE A 121 5.10 -3.46 -12.18
C ILE A 121 5.83 -4.09 -13.37
N PRO A 122 5.79 -5.41 -13.51
CA PRO A 122 6.40 -6.07 -14.67
C PRO A 122 5.57 -5.91 -15.95
N THR A 123 4.27 -5.65 -15.80
CA THR A 123 3.33 -5.50 -16.92
C THR A 123 2.68 -4.13 -16.89
N PRO A 124 2.76 -3.31 -17.95
CA PRO A 124 2.34 -1.91 -17.93
C PRO A 124 0.90 -1.65 -17.49
N ARG A 125 -0.01 -2.57 -17.72
CA ARG A 125 -1.43 -2.40 -17.33
C ARG A 125 -1.78 -2.94 -15.95
N CYS A 126 -0.90 -3.73 -15.33
CA CYS A 126 -1.08 -4.25 -13.98
C CYS A 126 -0.39 -3.35 -12.95
N HIS A 127 -0.78 -2.08 -12.90
CA HIS A 127 -0.13 -1.04 -12.11
C HIS A 127 -0.91 -0.62 -10.86
N PHE A 128 -1.91 -1.38 -10.46
CA PHE A 128 -2.64 -1.18 -9.22
C PHE A 128 -1.93 -1.92 -8.08
N LEU A 129 -1.50 -1.17 -7.05
CA LEU A 129 -0.69 -1.65 -5.95
C LEU A 129 -1.50 -1.68 -4.67
N MET A 130 -1.42 -2.79 -3.93
CA MET A 130 -1.91 -2.88 -2.57
C MET A 130 -0.80 -2.52 -1.60
N SER A 131 -1.14 -1.83 -0.52
CA SER A 131 -0.20 -1.50 0.55
C SER A 131 -0.61 -2.15 1.87
N GLY A 132 0.39 -2.44 2.70
CA GLY A 132 0.22 -2.86 4.08
C GLY A 132 1.25 -2.16 4.95
N TYR A 133 0.94 -1.92 6.20
CA TYR A 133 1.82 -1.25 7.14
C TYR A 133 1.78 -1.93 8.52
N THR A 134 2.94 -2.04 9.15
CA THR A 134 3.08 -2.53 10.52
C THR A 134 4.44 -2.08 11.10
N PRO A 135 4.55 -1.72 12.38
CA PRO A 135 3.49 -1.59 13.39
C PRO A 135 2.64 -0.34 13.18
N LEU A 136 1.35 -0.43 13.50
CA LEU A 136 0.44 0.72 13.52
C LEU A 136 0.32 1.22 14.96
N THR A 137 0.77 2.44 15.21
CA THR A 137 0.66 3.15 16.50
C THR A 137 0.09 4.53 16.25
N LEU A 138 -0.84 4.97 17.09
CA LEU A 138 -1.24 6.37 17.15
C LEU A 138 -0.24 7.11 18.04
N ALA A 139 0.06 8.36 17.69
CA ALA A 139 0.95 9.23 18.43
C ALA A 139 0.56 9.37 19.93
N ASP A 140 -0.74 9.30 20.21
CA ASP A 140 -1.27 9.46 21.57
C ASP A 140 -1.10 8.20 22.45
N ASN A 141 -0.84 7.03 21.86
CA ASN A 141 -0.72 5.77 22.58
C ASN A 141 0.74 5.28 22.68
N GLN A 142 1.66 6.14 23.06
CA GLN A 142 3.09 5.83 23.18
C GLN A 142 3.46 4.78 24.27
N ILE A 143 2.49 4.25 25.00
CA ILE A 143 2.77 3.43 26.20
C ILE A 143 2.45 1.94 26.01
N SER A 144 2.10 1.47 24.85
CA SER A 144 1.96 0.02 24.69
C SER A 144 3.31 -0.61 24.41
N ALA A 145 3.79 -1.33 25.44
CA ALA A 145 4.96 -2.18 25.48
C ALA A 145 5.61 -2.44 24.12
N VAL A 146 6.76 -1.85 23.90
CA VAL A 146 7.68 -2.15 22.81
C VAL A 146 8.05 -3.64 22.90
N ARG A 147 7.21 -4.51 22.39
CA ARG A 147 7.60 -5.88 22.11
C ARG A 147 8.68 -5.80 21.05
N LYS A 148 9.86 -6.32 21.34
CA LYS A 148 10.90 -6.52 20.34
C LYS A 148 10.29 -7.29 19.18
N THR A 149 9.96 -6.59 18.12
CA THR A 149 9.36 -7.16 16.90
C THR A 149 10.51 -7.67 16.05
N THR A 150 10.58 -8.97 15.87
CA THR A 150 11.56 -9.55 14.94
C THR A 150 11.15 -9.27 13.49
N VAL A 151 12.11 -9.20 12.58
CA VAL A 151 11.86 -9.03 11.14
C VAL A 151 10.88 -10.07 10.62
N LEU A 152 10.99 -11.31 11.13
CA LEU A 152 10.10 -12.41 10.79
C LEU A 152 8.63 -12.10 11.15
N ASP A 153 8.40 -11.55 12.35
CA ASP A 153 7.05 -11.23 12.82
C ASP A 153 6.45 -10.09 12.01
N VAL A 154 7.26 -9.08 11.66
CA VAL A 154 6.84 -7.96 10.81
C VAL A 154 6.43 -8.46 9.44
N MET A 155 7.27 -9.24 8.77
CA MET A 155 6.97 -9.77 7.45
C MET A 155 5.74 -10.70 7.44
N ARG A 156 5.59 -11.53 8.47
CA ARG A 156 4.40 -12.38 8.64
C ARG A 156 3.13 -11.55 8.86
N ARG A 157 3.21 -10.46 9.61
CA ARG A 157 2.06 -9.57 9.85
C ARG A 157 1.65 -8.82 8.60
N LEU A 158 2.59 -8.39 7.76
CA LEU A 158 2.31 -7.70 6.50
C LEU A 158 1.50 -8.55 5.53
N THR A 159 1.70 -9.87 5.53
CA THR A 159 0.94 -10.78 4.66
C THR A 159 -0.48 -11.08 5.15
N GLN A 160 -0.83 -10.67 6.38
CA GLN A 160 -2.17 -10.87 6.91
C GLN A 160 -3.15 -9.82 6.38
N THR A 161 -4.35 -10.26 5.99
CA THR A 161 -5.43 -9.38 5.49
C THR A 161 -5.78 -8.24 6.44
N LYS A 162 -5.57 -8.44 7.75
CA LYS A 162 -5.83 -7.42 8.78
C LYS A 162 -4.92 -6.20 8.71
N ASN A 163 -3.79 -6.28 8.03
CA ASN A 163 -2.82 -5.18 7.88
C ASN A 163 -2.80 -4.61 6.46
N ILE A 164 -3.57 -5.19 5.55
CA ILE A 164 -3.68 -4.75 4.17
C ILE A 164 -4.76 -3.67 4.08
N MET A 165 -4.46 -2.59 3.38
CA MET A 165 -5.29 -1.39 3.23
C MET A 165 -6.36 -1.53 2.14
N VAL A 166 -6.62 -2.74 1.69
CA VAL A 166 -7.63 -3.07 0.67
C VAL A 166 -8.47 -4.24 1.15
N SER A 167 -9.79 -4.18 0.92
CA SER A 167 -10.76 -5.21 1.28
C SER A 167 -10.86 -6.28 0.20
N THR A 168 -9.76 -7.00 -0.06
CA THR A 168 -9.76 -8.13 -0.99
C THR A 168 -9.50 -9.45 -0.29
N SER A 169 -10.03 -10.55 -0.86
CA SER A 169 -9.70 -11.89 -0.39
C SER A 169 -8.32 -12.30 -0.88
N THR A 170 -7.31 -12.18 -0.02
CA THR A 170 -5.94 -12.62 -0.34
C THR A 170 -5.79 -14.14 -0.39
N ARG A 171 -6.75 -14.91 0.10
CA ARG A 171 -6.70 -16.38 0.07
C ARG A 171 -6.84 -16.96 -1.34
N GLN A 172 -7.61 -16.31 -2.19
CA GLN A 172 -7.82 -16.69 -3.60
C GLN A 172 -6.95 -15.87 -4.56
N GLY A 173 -6.31 -14.80 -4.06
CA GLY A 173 -5.48 -13.91 -4.83
C GLY A 173 -4.09 -14.49 -5.07
N VAL A 174 -3.49 -14.12 -6.20
CA VAL A 174 -2.14 -14.47 -6.59
C VAL A 174 -1.33 -13.18 -6.73
N TYR A 175 -0.13 -13.16 -6.16
CA TYR A 175 0.75 -12.00 -6.23
C TYR A 175 1.64 -12.07 -7.48
N ILE A 176 1.79 -10.94 -8.16
CA ILE A 176 2.70 -10.78 -9.28
C ILE A 176 4.11 -10.48 -8.76
N SER A 177 4.20 -9.49 -7.88
CA SER A 177 5.45 -9.06 -7.25
C SER A 177 5.17 -8.50 -5.86
N MET A 178 6.17 -8.44 -5.02
CA MET A 178 6.07 -7.90 -3.68
C MET A 178 7.32 -7.09 -3.34
N LEU A 179 7.13 -5.92 -2.75
CA LEU A 179 8.21 -5.09 -2.23
C LEU A 179 7.95 -4.82 -0.74
N ASN A 180 8.93 -5.17 0.08
CA ASN A 180 8.92 -4.85 1.51
C ASN A 180 9.96 -3.78 1.80
N ILE A 181 9.54 -2.66 2.37
CA ILE A 181 10.40 -1.58 2.85
C ILE A 181 10.50 -1.74 4.36
N ILE A 182 11.68 -2.07 4.86
CA ILE A 182 11.93 -2.27 6.28
C ILE A 182 12.83 -1.13 6.75
N SER A 183 12.35 -0.31 7.70
CA SER A 183 13.13 0.72 8.37
C SER A 183 13.52 0.28 9.77
N GLY A 184 14.78 0.53 10.13
CA GLY A 184 15.33 0.19 11.44
C GLY A 184 16.85 0.24 11.45
N THR A 185 17.43 0.40 12.64
CA THR A 185 18.89 0.50 12.84
C THR A 185 19.59 -0.87 12.82
N ASP A 186 18.96 -1.88 13.44
CA ASP A 186 19.57 -3.20 13.69
C ASP A 186 18.87 -4.32 12.92
N ILE A 187 18.80 -4.19 11.59
CA ILE A 187 18.21 -5.22 10.74
C ILE A 187 19.31 -6.15 10.25
N ASP A 188 19.30 -7.40 10.74
CA ASP A 188 20.19 -8.45 10.24
C ASP A 188 19.70 -8.96 8.88
N PRO A 189 20.51 -8.89 7.81
CA PRO A 189 20.20 -9.48 6.51
C PRO A 189 19.89 -10.98 6.57
N THR A 190 20.51 -11.69 7.51
CA THR A 190 20.29 -13.14 7.72
C THR A 190 18.85 -13.43 8.15
N ASP A 191 18.29 -12.60 9.02
CA ASP A 191 16.90 -12.74 9.47
C ASP A 191 15.89 -12.40 8.38
N VAL A 192 16.23 -11.45 7.52
CA VAL A 192 15.44 -11.15 6.32
C VAL A 192 15.41 -12.37 5.39
N HIS A 193 16.56 -12.97 5.12
CA HIS A 193 16.65 -14.17 4.27
C HIS A 193 15.86 -15.35 4.85
N LYS A 194 16.02 -15.64 6.14
CA LYS A 194 15.25 -16.68 6.84
C LYS A 194 13.73 -16.41 6.77
N SER A 195 13.34 -15.14 6.85
CA SER A 195 11.93 -14.75 6.75
C SER A 195 11.35 -15.01 5.36
N LEU A 196 12.10 -14.68 4.32
CA LEU A 196 11.72 -14.95 2.93
C LEU A 196 11.61 -16.46 2.66
N GLN A 197 12.57 -17.23 3.15
CA GLN A 197 12.55 -18.69 3.02
C GLN A 197 11.28 -19.27 3.69
N ARG A 198 10.95 -18.85 4.90
CA ARG A 198 9.74 -19.30 5.62
C ARG A 198 8.44 -18.92 4.92
N ILE A 199 8.37 -17.73 4.30
CA ILE A 199 7.20 -17.31 3.53
C ILE A 199 6.98 -18.27 2.35
N ARG A 200 8.06 -18.65 1.67
CA ARG A 200 8.02 -19.59 0.54
C ARG A 200 7.68 -21.02 0.97
N GLU A 201 8.35 -21.55 1.99
CA GLU A 201 8.14 -22.90 2.51
C GLU A 201 6.72 -23.12 3.02
N LYS A 202 6.19 -22.15 3.78
CA LYS A 202 4.83 -22.23 4.32
C LYS A 202 3.74 -21.82 3.33
N LYS A 203 4.10 -21.45 2.10
CA LYS A 203 3.16 -20.95 1.09
C LYS A 203 2.19 -19.91 1.63
N LEU A 204 2.70 -18.98 2.44
CA LEU A 204 1.88 -17.91 3.03
C LEU A 204 1.36 -16.95 1.97
N VAL A 205 2.03 -16.90 0.84
CA VAL A 205 1.71 -16.05 -0.31
C VAL A 205 1.76 -16.92 -1.57
N ASN A 206 0.72 -16.86 -2.37
CA ASN A 206 0.67 -17.52 -3.67
C ASN A 206 1.16 -16.56 -4.75
N PHE A 207 2.16 -16.98 -5.52
CA PHE A 207 2.66 -16.22 -6.66
C PHE A 207 2.13 -16.79 -7.97
N ILE A 208 2.13 -15.96 -9.00
CA ILE A 208 1.75 -16.35 -10.36
C ILE A 208 2.67 -17.47 -10.86
N PRO A 209 2.12 -18.49 -11.56
CA PRO A 209 2.91 -19.63 -12.04
C PRO A 209 3.77 -19.30 -13.28
N TRP A 210 3.41 -18.26 -14.03
CA TRP A 210 4.07 -17.87 -15.28
C TRP A 210 5.17 -16.80 -15.09
N GLY A 211 5.38 -16.32 -13.87
CA GLY A 211 6.38 -15.29 -13.56
C GLY A 211 7.30 -15.70 -12.40
N PRO A 212 8.46 -15.07 -12.28
CA PRO A 212 9.32 -15.27 -11.13
C PRO A 212 8.65 -14.74 -9.86
N ALA A 213 8.69 -15.50 -8.77
CA ALA A 213 8.28 -15.06 -7.45
C ALA A 213 9.25 -13.95 -6.96
N SER A 214 8.96 -12.71 -7.32
CA SER A 214 9.81 -11.57 -6.98
C SER A 214 9.38 -11.00 -5.64
N ILE A 215 10.18 -11.26 -4.60
CA ILE A 215 10.06 -10.59 -3.30
C ILE A 215 11.33 -9.76 -3.11
N GLN A 216 11.18 -8.45 -3.16
CA GLN A 216 12.27 -7.53 -2.89
C GLN A 216 12.14 -6.97 -1.47
N VAL A 217 13.28 -6.82 -0.80
CA VAL A 217 13.34 -6.18 0.51
C VAL A 217 14.31 -5.00 0.42
N ARG A 218 13.85 -3.84 0.82
CA ARG A 218 14.64 -2.63 0.90
C ARG A 218 14.82 -2.22 2.35
N ARG A 219 16.02 -1.83 2.69
CA ARG A 219 16.33 -1.30 4.01
C ARG A 219 16.38 0.22 3.93
N ALA A 220 15.54 0.90 4.71
CA ALA A 220 15.63 2.33 4.94
C ALA A 220 16.36 2.56 6.27
N GLN A 221 17.37 3.41 6.27
CA GLN A 221 18.10 3.77 7.47
C GLN A 221 17.48 5.05 8.03
N GLU A 222 16.89 4.96 9.21
CA GLU A 222 16.52 6.15 9.97
C GLU A 222 17.78 6.73 10.61
N ARG A 223 17.96 8.03 10.46
CA ARG A 223 18.98 8.80 11.18
C ARG A 223 18.42 9.25 12.51
#